data_88f8113797f13dd5baf1f38ed35a9be8
#
_entry.id   88f8113797f13dd5baf1f38ed35a9be8
#
_cell.length_a   1.000
_cell.length_b   1.000
_cell.length_c   1.000
_cell.angle_alpha   90.00
_cell.angle_beta   90.00
_cell.angle_gamma   90.00
#
_symmetry.space_group_name_H-M   'P 1'
#
loop_
_entity.id
_entity.type
_entity.pdbx_description
1 polymer ?
#
loop_
_entity_poly.entity_id
_entity_poly.type
_entity_poly.pdbx_seq_one_letter_code
_entity_poly.pdbx_strand_id
1 'polypeptide(L)'
;KDVAPAFSPEHAGGALYDLNIYNLHFVMGILGTPKEVIYRPNLGFNGIDISGTALLDYDDYTVVCSAAKDSESISGIVFQGEKGYMELVGAPNACALVKVHKKGEEKILINKEKYNHRMVNEFVAFTEIFKQQDLATCYKTLEHSLNVMKVLEQARISGKVEFNI
;
A
#
# COMPACT_ATOMS: atom_id res chain seq x y z
N LYS A 1 14.79 -27.42 0.00
CA LYS A 1 13.94 -26.86 1.09
C LYS A 1 12.84 -26.07 0.41
N ASP A 2 11.60 -26.43 0.67
CA ASP A 2 10.45 -25.70 0.15
C ASP A 2 10.45 -24.29 0.76
N VAL A 3 10.56 -23.28 -0.09
CA VAL A 3 10.48 -21.88 0.30
C VAL A 3 9.00 -21.51 0.33
N ALA A 4 8.54 -20.85 1.39
CA ALA A 4 7.15 -20.40 1.46
C ALA A 4 6.82 -19.47 0.25
N PRO A 5 5.62 -19.56 -0.34
CA PRO A 5 5.25 -18.79 -1.54
C PRO A 5 5.55 -17.29 -1.45
N ALA A 6 5.36 -16.69 -0.28
CA ALA A 6 5.65 -15.28 -0.02
C ALA A 6 7.14 -14.90 -0.15
N PHE A 7 8.04 -15.90 -0.24
CA PHE A 7 9.49 -15.72 -0.40
C PHE A 7 10.02 -16.43 -1.67
N SER A 8 9.14 -16.81 -2.59
CA SER A 8 9.52 -17.55 -3.80
C SER A 8 9.35 -16.69 -5.06
N PRO A 9 10.37 -16.60 -5.92
CA PRO A 9 10.25 -15.93 -7.21
C PRO A 9 9.27 -16.63 -8.17
N GLU A 10 9.02 -17.94 -7.99
CA GLU A 10 8.07 -18.74 -8.77
C GLU A 10 6.60 -18.41 -8.45
N HIS A 11 6.36 -17.77 -7.30
CA HIS A 11 5.04 -17.34 -6.85
C HIS A 11 4.89 -15.82 -6.80
N ALA A 12 5.77 -15.08 -7.49
CA ALA A 12 5.82 -13.62 -7.42
C ALA A 12 5.83 -13.09 -5.97
N GLY A 13 6.55 -13.77 -5.08
CA GLY A 13 6.73 -13.36 -3.70
C GLY A 13 7.57 -12.07 -3.59
N GLY A 14 7.97 -11.73 -2.38
CA GLY A 14 8.81 -10.56 -2.12
C GLY A 14 8.09 -9.44 -1.39
N ALA A 15 8.86 -8.46 -0.91
CA ALA A 15 8.33 -7.36 -0.12
C ALA A 15 7.50 -6.39 -0.97
N LEU A 16 7.84 -6.20 -2.23
CA LEU A 16 7.12 -5.31 -3.14
C LEU A 16 5.68 -5.79 -3.38
N TYR A 17 5.51 -7.03 -3.80
CA TYR A 17 4.21 -7.57 -4.20
C TYR A 17 3.35 -8.04 -3.03
N ASP A 18 3.94 -8.45 -1.91
CA ASP A 18 3.19 -8.98 -0.77
C ASP A 18 2.89 -7.93 0.31
N LEU A 19 3.75 -6.93 0.46
CA LEU A 19 3.62 -5.90 1.50
C LEU A 19 3.44 -4.49 0.94
N ASN A 20 4.30 -4.06 0.02
CA ASN A 20 4.25 -2.69 -0.50
C ASN A 20 3.02 -2.42 -1.36
N ILE A 21 2.37 -3.45 -1.88
CA ILE A 21 1.08 -3.33 -2.56
C ILE A 21 0.03 -2.61 -1.69
N TYR A 22 0.00 -2.86 -0.39
CA TYR A 22 -0.92 -2.19 0.54
C TYR A 22 -0.60 -0.70 0.70
N ASN A 23 0.69 -0.34 0.74
CA ASN A 23 1.13 1.05 0.75
C ASN A 23 0.71 1.77 -0.55
N LEU A 24 0.92 1.13 -1.71
CA LEU A 24 0.54 1.68 -3.02
C LEU A 24 -0.97 1.87 -3.13
N HIS A 25 -1.77 0.88 -2.74
CA HIS A 25 -3.23 1.02 -2.73
C HIS A 25 -3.70 2.18 -1.86
N PHE A 26 -3.13 2.33 -0.68
CA PHE A 26 -3.50 3.41 0.25
C PHE A 26 -3.11 4.78 -0.31
N VAL A 27 -1.86 4.94 -0.72
CA VAL A 27 -1.33 6.20 -1.27
C VAL A 27 -2.06 6.60 -2.54
N MET A 28 -2.17 5.69 -3.51
CA MET A 28 -2.83 5.98 -4.78
C MET A 28 -4.35 6.18 -4.64
N GLY A 29 -4.97 5.61 -3.63
CA GLY A 29 -6.38 5.86 -3.29
C GLY A 29 -6.63 7.30 -2.84
N ILE A 30 -5.62 7.99 -2.31
CA ILE A 30 -5.71 9.37 -1.83
C ILE A 30 -5.12 10.37 -2.82
N LEU A 31 -3.95 10.06 -3.39
CA LEU A 31 -3.14 10.97 -4.20
C LEU A 31 -3.24 10.72 -5.72
N GLY A 32 -3.87 9.63 -6.13
CA GLY A 32 -3.92 9.22 -7.53
C GLY A 32 -2.66 8.49 -7.99
N THR A 33 -2.49 8.38 -9.31
CA THR A 33 -1.37 7.68 -9.93
C THR A 33 -0.13 8.59 -9.98
N PRO A 34 1.05 8.13 -9.51
CA PRO A 34 2.29 8.90 -9.62
C PRO A 34 2.74 8.99 -11.08
N LYS A 35 3.57 9.99 -11.40
CA LYS A 35 4.22 10.13 -12.71
C LYS A 35 5.29 9.08 -12.93
N GLU A 36 6.08 8.83 -11.91
CA GLU A 36 7.20 7.91 -11.95
C GLU A 36 7.31 7.14 -10.64
N VAL A 37 7.84 5.93 -10.72
CA VAL A 37 8.18 5.13 -9.56
C VAL A 37 9.58 4.55 -9.70
N ILE A 38 10.38 4.67 -8.65
CA ILE A 38 11.69 4.07 -8.54
C ILE A 38 11.67 3.13 -7.34
N TYR A 39 12.06 1.88 -7.54
CA TYR A 39 12.17 0.89 -6.46
C TYR A 39 13.64 0.54 -6.18
N ARG A 40 13.99 0.47 -4.91
CA ARG A 40 15.29 0.03 -4.41
C ARG A 40 15.11 -1.21 -3.56
N PRO A 41 15.26 -2.40 -4.13
CA PRO A 41 15.14 -3.65 -3.40
C PRO A 41 16.41 -3.99 -2.62
N ASN A 42 16.20 -4.75 -1.55
CA ASN A 42 17.22 -5.53 -0.88
C ASN A 42 16.96 -7.00 -1.22
N LEU A 43 17.82 -7.61 -2.01
CA LEU A 43 17.58 -8.96 -2.55
C LEU A 43 18.07 -10.03 -1.57
N GLY A 44 17.24 -11.04 -1.38
CA GLY A 44 17.59 -12.25 -0.65
C GLY A 44 18.42 -13.24 -1.48
N PHE A 45 18.76 -14.36 -0.89
CA PHE A 45 19.63 -15.39 -1.48
C PHE A 45 19.09 -16.02 -2.78
N ASN A 46 17.77 -15.95 -3.00
CA ASN A 46 17.09 -16.52 -4.18
C ASN A 46 16.69 -15.43 -5.22
N GLY A 47 17.19 -14.19 -5.06
CA GLY A 47 16.94 -13.10 -5.98
C GLY A 47 15.62 -12.35 -5.76
N ILE A 48 14.76 -12.82 -4.83
CA ILE A 48 13.54 -12.07 -4.48
C ILE A 48 13.85 -10.92 -3.53
N ASP A 49 13.10 -9.83 -3.61
CA ASP A 49 13.23 -8.71 -2.69
C ASP A 49 12.67 -9.08 -1.29
N ILE A 50 13.54 -9.10 -0.29
CA ILE A 50 13.17 -9.36 1.11
C ILE A 50 12.80 -8.08 1.85
N SER A 51 13.25 -6.94 1.37
CA SER A 51 12.84 -5.60 1.77
C SER A 51 13.09 -4.62 0.63
N GLY A 52 12.51 -3.43 0.72
CA GLY A 52 12.75 -2.41 -0.28
C GLY A 52 11.93 -1.15 -0.08
N THR A 53 12.34 -0.11 -0.81
CA THR A 53 11.71 1.21 -0.76
C THR A 53 11.33 1.66 -2.17
N ALA A 54 10.06 2.01 -2.34
CA ALA A 54 9.56 2.66 -3.54
C ALA A 54 9.47 4.18 -3.31
N LEU A 55 10.00 4.94 -4.25
CA LEU A 55 9.87 6.39 -4.34
C LEU A 55 8.85 6.68 -5.43
N LEU A 56 7.76 7.37 -5.09
CA LEU A 56 6.70 7.76 -6.01
C LEU A 56 6.79 9.26 -6.26
N ASP A 57 6.93 9.66 -7.50
CA ASP A 57 7.01 11.07 -7.89
C ASP A 57 5.64 11.61 -8.31
N TYR A 58 5.25 12.76 -7.74
CA TYR A 58 4.00 13.49 -7.98
C TYR A 58 4.30 14.97 -8.23
N ASP A 59 5.01 15.34 -9.22
CA ASP A 59 5.34 16.74 -9.55
C ASP A 59 5.82 17.61 -8.36
N ASP A 60 4.92 17.90 -7.44
CA ASP A 60 5.13 18.85 -6.33
C ASP A 60 5.59 18.17 -5.03
N TYR A 61 5.54 16.83 -4.95
CA TYR A 61 5.93 16.08 -3.77
C TYR A 61 6.34 14.63 -4.10
N THR A 62 7.09 14.04 -3.21
CA THR A 62 7.53 12.63 -3.31
C THR A 62 6.95 11.83 -2.16
N VAL A 63 6.52 10.60 -2.46
CA VAL A 63 6.08 9.63 -1.45
C VAL A 63 7.10 8.51 -1.34
N VAL A 64 7.36 8.10 -0.11
CA VAL A 64 8.26 6.99 0.23
C VAL A 64 7.44 5.85 0.80
N CYS A 65 7.48 4.69 0.14
CA CYS A 65 6.81 3.46 0.58
C CYS A 65 7.85 2.38 0.85
N SER A 66 8.03 2.01 2.11
CA SER A 66 8.96 0.96 2.51
C SER A 66 8.24 -0.25 3.07
N ALA A 67 8.77 -1.43 2.76
CA ALA A 67 8.30 -2.69 3.32
C ALA A 67 9.48 -3.66 3.50
N ALA A 68 9.41 -4.48 4.55
CA ALA A 68 10.44 -5.45 4.87
C ALA A 68 9.83 -6.75 5.42
N LYS A 69 10.44 -7.87 5.07
CA LYS A 69 10.14 -9.23 5.58
C LYS A 69 11.28 -9.78 6.44
N ASP A 70 12.42 -9.10 6.41
CA ASP A 70 13.68 -9.47 7.08
C ASP A 70 13.96 -8.65 8.33
N SER A 71 13.14 -7.65 8.59
CA SER A 71 13.31 -6.73 9.71
C SER A 71 11.96 -6.24 10.25
N GLU A 72 11.96 -5.71 11.46
CA GLU A 72 10.80 -5.18 12.14
C GLU A 72 10.90 -3.66 12.28
N SER A 73 9.78 -2.96 12.09
CA SER A 73 9.67 -1.52 12.31
C SER A 73 8.26 -1.14 12.75
N ILE A 74 8.10 0.12 13.14
CA ILE A 74 6.76 0.69 13.37
C ILE A 74 6.02 0.78 12.02
N SER A 75 4.85 0.15 11.95
CA SER A 75 3.95 0.30 10.81
C SER A 75 3.13 1.58 10.93
N GLY A 76 3.03 2.35 9.85
CA GLY A 76 2.23 3.57 9.82
C GLY A 76 2.45 4.38 8.56
N ILE A 77 1.63 5.41 8.39
CA ILE A 77 1.74 6.37 7.29
C ILE A 77 1.68 7.78 7.87
N VAL A 78 2.51 8.67 7.36
CA VAL A 78 2.47 10.09 7.71
C VAL A 78 2.29 10.92 6.43
N PHE A 79 1.23 11.72 6.38
CA PHE A 79 1.05 12.76 5.38
C PHE A 79 1.46 14.11 5.99
N GLN A 80 2.53 14.70 5.47
CA GLN A 80 3.02 16.00 5.89
C GLN A 80 2.40 17.09 5.01
N GLY A 81 1.94 18.16 5.63
CA GLY A 81 1.41 19.33 4.93
C GLY A 81 1.79 20.62 5.62
N GLU A 82 1.65 21.74 4.94
CA GLU A 82 2.01 23.08 5.45
C GLU A 82 1.22 23.49 6.72
N LYS A 83 -0.02 22.99 6.84
CA LYS A 83 -0.92 23.33 7.94
C LYS A 83 -0.95 22.27 9.06
N GLY A 84 -0.18 21.20 8.92
CA GLY A 84 -0.14 20.11 9.89
C GLY A 84 0.22 18.77 9.26
N TYR A 85 -0.09 17.69 9.94
CA TYR A 85 0.13 16.35 9.44
C TYR A 85 -1.01 15.39 9.83
N MET A 86 -1.15 14.32 9.06
CA MET A 86 -2.03 13.21 9.38
C MET A 86 -1.18 11.94 9.54
N GLU A 87 -1.46 11.18 10.59
CA GLU A 87 -0.80 9.92 10.90
C GLU A 87 -1.82 8.78 10.88
N LEU A 88 -1.61 7.79 10.05
CA LEU A 88 -2.24 6.49 10.20
C LEU A 88 -1.39 5.63 11.12
N VAL A 89 -1.97 5.12 12.21
CA VAL A 89 -1.28 4.24 13.15
C VAL A 89 -1.55 2.79 12.78
N GLY A 90 -0.50 2.02 12.63
CA GLY A 90 -0.58 0.61 12.24
C GLY A 90 -0.56 0.37 10.73
N ALA A 91 -0.81 -0.85 10.33
CA ALA A 91 -0.70 -1.26 8.94
C ALA A 91 -1.78 -0.63 8.04
N PRO A 92 -1.45 -0.23 6.79
CA PRO A 92 -2.38 0.42 5.87
C PRO A 92 -3.64 -0.39 5.58
N ASN A 93 -3.50 -1.71 5.55
CA ASN A 93 -4.60 -2.64 5.28
C ASN A 93 -5.58 -2.82 6.46
N ALA A 94 -5.30 -2.22 7.62
CA ALA A 94 -6.21 -2.21 8.77
C ALA A 94 -6.89 -0.84 8.95
N CYS A 95 -6.15 0.25 8.77
CA CYS A 95 -6.61 1.64 8.91
C CYS A 95 -7.38 1.90 10.22
N ALA A 96 -6.88 1.36 11.34
CA ALA A 96 -7.62 1.34 12.60
C ALA A 96 -7.72 2.71 13.27
N LEU A 97 -6.68 3.52 13.21
CA LEU A 97 -6.64 4.82 13.88
C LEU A 97 -5.93 5.87 13.01
N VAL A 98 -6.61 6.97 12.77
CA VAL A 98 -6.04 8.16 12.12
C VAL A 98 -5.97 9.30 13.14
N LYS A 99 -4.79 9.94 13.22
CA LYS A 99 -4.56 11.13 14.02
C LYS A 99 -4.36 12.32 13.09
N VAL A 100 -5.14 13.37 13.28
CA VAL A 100 -4.98 14.62 12.54
C VAL A 100 -4.44 15.67 13.48
N HIS A 101 -3.34 16.28 13.11
CA HIS A 101 -2.71 17.36 13.84
C HIS A 101 -2.64 18.62 12.96
N LYS A 102 -3.37 19.65 13.34
CA LYS A 102 -3.28 20.98 12.72
C LYS A 102 -2.51 21.93 13.62
N LYS A 103 -1.71 22.77 13.02
CA LYS A 103 -0.90 23.75 13.75
C LYS A 103 -1.80 24.71 14.54
N GLY A 104 -1.64 24.72 15.88
CA GLY A 104 -2.43 25.57 16.78
C GLY A 104 -3.81 25.03 17.17
N GLU A 105 -4.16 23.81 16.76
CA GLU A 105 -5.42 23.15 17.12
C GLU A 105 -5.17 21.90 17.97
N GLU A 106 -6.20 21.45 18.69
CA GLU A 106 -6.16 20.16 19.39
C GLU A 106 -6.08 19.00 18.40
N LYS A 107 -5.42 17.93 18.82
CA LYS A 107 -5.27 16.71 18.02
C LYS A 107 -6.60 15.98 17.90
N ILE A 108 -7.02 15.72 16.65
CA ILE A 108 -8.22 14.94 16.37
C ILE A 108 -7.84 13.47 16.21
N LEU A 109 -8.56 12.59 16.92
CA LEU A 109 -8.43 11.14 16.78
C LEU A 109 -9.67 10.61 16.06
N ILE A 110 -9.44 9.85 14.97
CA ILE A 110 -10.51 9.22 14.21
C ILE A 110 -10.30 7.71 14.28
N ASN A 111 -11.23 7.05 14.97
CA ASN A 111 -11.33 5.59 14.97
C ASN A 111 -12.75 5.24 14.49
N LYS A 112 -12.83 4.61 13.33
CA LYS A 112 -14.11 4.18 12.74
C LYS A 112 -14.23 2.66 12.63
N GLU A 113 -13.35 1.92 13.28
CA GLU A 113 -13.41 0.47 13.30
C GLU A 113 -14.66 0.01 14.03
N LYS A 114 -15.59 -0.61 13.29
CA LYS A 114 -16.86 -1.11 13.80
C LYS A 114 -16.85 -2.62 14.05
N TYR A 115 -15.88 -3.32 13.53
CA TYR A 115 -15.83 -4.78 13.49
C TYR A 115 -14.51 -5.29 14.04
N ASN A 116 -14.54 -6.46 14.66
CA ASN A 116 -13.35 -7.10 15.24
C ASN A 116 -12.38 -7.69 14.20
N HIS A 117 -12.75 -7.66 12.93
CA HIS A 117 -11.91 -8.19 11.86
C HIS A 117 -11.94 -7.29 10.63
N ARG A 118 -10.77 -6.88 10.15
CA ARG A 118 -10.57 -5.92 9.04
C ARG A 118 -11.32 -6.28 7.75
N MET A 119 -11.39 -7.59 7.42
CA MET A 119 -12.05 -8.07 6.20
C MET A 119 -13.56 -7.85 6.19
N VAL A 120 -14.21 -7.66 7.35
CA VAL A 120 -15.66 -7.46 7.41
C VAL A 120 -16.08 -6.20 6.68
N ASN A 121 -15.32 -5.11 6.79
CA ASN A 121 -15.62 -3.86 6.08
C ASN A 121 -15.61 -4.05 4.56
N GLU A 122 -14.67 -4.85 4.05
CA GLU A 122 -14.55 -5.18 2.62
C GLU A 122 -15.76 -5.97 2.13
N PHE A 123 -16.14 -7.03 2.86
CA PHE A 123 -17.33 -7.83 2.51
C PHE A 123 -18.63 -7.04 2.61
N VAL A 124 -18.75 -6.13 3.57
CA VAL A 124 -19.89 -5.21 3.65
C VAL A 124 -19.97 -4.33 2.42
N ALA A 125 -18.85 -3.72 2.00
CA ALA A 125 -18.79 -2.88 0.81
C ALA A 125 -19.15 -3.67 -0.47
N PHE A 126 -18.58 -4.87 -0.65
CA PHE A 126 -18.93 -5.74 -1.78
C PHE A 126 -20.40 -6.14 -1.79
N THR A 127 -20.97 -6.45 -0.61
CA THR A 127 -22.39 -6.80 -0.48
C THR A 127 -23.28 -5.63 -0.90
N GLU A 128 -22.96 -4.41 -0.52
CA GLU A 128 -23.74 -3.22 -0.93
C GLU A 128 -23.62 -2.95 -2.43
N ILE A 129 -22.43 -3.02 -3.02
CA ILE A 129 -22.21 -2.90 -4.47
C ILE A 129 -23.06 -3.94 -5.22
N PHE A 130 -23.04 -5.19 -4.77
CA PHE A 130 -23.80 -6.28 -5.38
C PHE A 130 -25.31 -6.07 -5.26
N LYS A 131 -25.83 -5.74 -4.07
CA LYS A 131 -27.27 -5.53 -3.84
C LYS A 131 -27.83 -4.36 -4.63
N GLN A 132 -27.04 -3.28 -4.76
CA GLN A 132 -27.45 -2.08 -5.49
C GLN A 132 -27.16 -2.18 -6.99
N GLN A 133 -26.53 -3.25 -7.45
CA GLN A 133 -26.04 -3.41 -8.83
C GLN A 133 -25.19 -2.21 -9.30
N ASP A 134 -24.38 -1.65 -8.38
CA ASP A 134 -23.57 -0.46 -8.62
C ASP A 134 -22.33 -0.80 -9.45
N LEU A 135 -22.54 -0.97 -10.74
CA LEU A 135 -21.47 -1.23 -11.71
C LEU A 135 -20.48 -0.06 -11.81
N ALA A 136 -20.93 1.17 -11.58
CA ALA A 136 -20.06 2.34 -11.64
C ALA A 136 -18.97 2.27 -10.56
N THR A 137 -19.33 2.00 -9.31
CA THR A 137 -18.37 1.79 -8.23
C THR A 137 -17.51 0.54 -8.48
N CYS A 138 -18.08 -0.54 -9.00
CA CYS A 138 -17.35 -1.76 -9.35
C CYS A 138 -16.22 -1.46 -10.36
N TYR A 139 -16.54 -0.79 -11.48
CA TYR A 139 -15.53 -0.44 -12.49
C TYR A 139 -14.50 0.56 -11.99
N LYS A 140 -14.90 1.55 -11.18
CA LYS A 140 -13.97 2.51 -10.57
C LYS A 140 -12.95 1.82 -9.66
N THR A 141 -13.38 0.87 -8.84
CA THR A 141 -12.47 0.13 -7.96
C THR A 141 -11.57 -0.82 -8.74
N LEU A 142 -12.07 -1.43 -9.82
CA LEU A 142 -11.27 -2.25 -10.72
C LEU A 142 -10.21 -1.43 -11.44
N GLU A 143 -10.56 -0.24 -11.95
CA GLU A 143 -9.62 0.69 -12.58
C GLU A 143 -8.51 1.13 -11.61
N HIS A 144 -8.89 1.44 -10.36
CA HIS A 144 -7.90 1.73 -9.31
C HIS A 144 -6.92 0.57 -9.12
N SER A 145 -7.43 -0.67 -8.97
CA SER A 145 -6.59 -1.86 -8.82
C SER A 145 -5.68 -2.07 -10.02
N LEU A 146 -6.18 -1.87 -11.24
CA LEU A 146 -5.37 -1.96 -12.46
C LEU A 146 -4.24 -0.91 -12.48
N ASN A 147 -4.52 0.31 -12.05
CA ASN A 147 -3.50 1.36 -12.00
C ASN A 147 -2.44 1.06 -10.92
N VAL A 148 -2.84 0.54 -9.77
CA VAL A 148 -1.89 0.06 -8.74
C VAL A 148 -0.99 -1.03 -9.30
N MET A 149 -1.54 -2.03 -10.02
CA MET A 149 -0.75 -3.09 -10.64
C MET A 149 0.23 -2.57 -11.69
N LYS A 150 -0.14 -1.55 -12.47
CA LYS A 150 0.78 -0.89 -13.42
C LYS A 150 1.96 -0.23 -12.70
N VAL A 151 1.70 0.52 -11.62
CA VAL A 151 2.75 1.16 -10.82
C VAL A 151 3.64 0.12 -10.13
N LEU A 152 3.04 -0.94 -9.62
CA LEU A 152 3.76 -2.05 -8.99
C LEU A 152 4.72 -2.72 -9.99
N GLU A 153 4.27 -2.96 -11.23
CA GLU A 153 5.09 -3.53 -12.30
C GLU A 153 6.21 -2.57 -12.73
N GLN A 154 5.95 -1.28 -12.85
CA GLN A 154 6.98 -0.27 -13.10
C GLN A 154 8.04 -0.26 -11.99
N ALA A 155 7.60 -0.33 -10.71
CA ALA A 155 8.49 -0.44 -9.57
C ALA A 155 9.37 -1.70 -9.67
N ARG A 156 8.79 -2.87 -9.97
CA ARG A 156 9.51 -4.13 -10.17
C ARG A 156 10.58 -4.00 -11.23
N ILE A 157 10.23 -3.45 -12.40
CA ILE A 157 11.17 -3.25 -13.52
C ILE A 157 12.30 -2.30 -13.12
N SER A 158 11.99 -1.16 -12.48
CA SER A 158 13.00 -0.19 -12.04
C SER A 158 13.95 -0.77 -10.99
N GLY A 159 13.45 -1.66 -10.13
CA GLY A 159 14.22 -2.39 -9.12
C GLY A 159 14.94 -3.62 -9.64
N LYS A 160 14.71 -4.02 -10.90
CA LYS A 160 15.26 -5.24 -11.51
C LYS A 160 14.96 -6.51 -10.70
N VAL A 161 13.77 -6.57 -10.09
CA VAL A 161 13.29 -7.78 -9.42
C VAL A 161 12.75 -8.73 -10.48
N GLU A 162 13.29 -9.93 -10.55
CA GLU A 162 12.88 -10.93 -11.54
C GLU A 162 12.05 -12.03 -10.90
N PHE A 163 11.00 -12.45 -11.62
CA PHE A 163 10.19 -13.61 -11.27
C PHE A 163 10.44 -14.75 -12.25
N ASN A 164 10.40 -15.97 -11.76
CA ASN A 164 10.57 -17.21 -12.54
C ASN A 164 9.19 -17.83 -12.85
N ILE A 165 8.29 -17.03 -13.46
CA ILE A 165 6.92 -17.44 -13.82
C ILE A 165 6.77 -17.63 -15.33
#